data_08a7543bb56d6ccecc96d0993a96200a
#
_entry.id   08a7543bb56d6ccecc96d0993a96200a
#
_cell.length_a   1.000
_cell.length_b   1.000
_cell.length_c   1.000
_cell.angle_alpha   90.00
_cell.angle_beta   90.00
_cell.angle_gamma   90.00
#
_symmetry.space_group_name_H-M   'P 1'
#
loop_
_entity.id
_entity.type
_entity.pdbx_description
1 polymer ?
#
loop_
_entity_poly.entity_id
_entity_poly.type
_entity_poly.pdbx_seq_one_letter_code
_entity_poly.pdbx_strand_id
1 'polypeptide(L)'
;DMRQAVNNLQSTWMGLGFVSPDHVFTVCDQPHPLVVRELLERCQAGDVDAALDKLEHLWSLGYASLDIITTLFRVVRTMDTLPEARQLEYIREIGWTHMRTLEGVATFLQLSALVARLAKCVRMPD
;
A
#
# COMPACT_ATOMS: atom_id res chain seq x y z
N ASP A 1 7.09 -6.65 -13.78
CA ASP A 1 7.58 -7.47 -14.88
C ASP A 1 6.74 -7.24 -16.13
N MET A 2 7.38 -6.83 -17.21
CA MET A 2 6.70 -6.58 -18.49
C MET A 2 5.98 -7.81 -19.02
N ARG A 3 6.59 -8.97 -18.86
CA ARG A 3 6.00 -10.22 -19.32
C ARG A 3 4.67 -10.50 -18.60
N GLN A 4 4.66 -10.30 -17.30
CA GLN A 4 3.46 -10.50 -16.50
C GLN A 4 2.37 -9.49 -16.86
N ALA A 5 2.77 -8.24 -17.08
CA ALA A 5 1.81 -7.20 -17.47
C ALA A 5 1.17 -7.52 -18.81
N VAL A 6 1.95 -8.01 -19.76
CA VAL A 6 1.44 -8.39 -21.07
C VAL A 6 0.49 -9.59 -20.95
N ASN A 7 0.85 -10.55 -20.12
CA ASN A 7 -0.01 -11.72 -19.90
C ASN A 7 -1.35 -11.32 -19.28
N ASN A 8 -1.31 -10.40 -18.28
CA ASN A 8 -2.54 -9.91 -17.65
C ASN A 8 -3.42 -9.19 -18.65
N LEU A 9 -2.82 -8.35 -19.48
CA LEU A 9 -3.55 -7.59 -20.49
C LEU A 9 -4.20 -8.55 -21.50
N GLN A 10 -3.45 -9.56 -21.94
CA GLN A 10 -3.92 -10.53 -22.89
C GLN A 10 -5.07 -11.36 -22.32
N SER A 11 -4.94 -11.78 -21.07
CA SER A 11 -6.00 -12.53 -20.38
C SER A 11 -7.27 -11.68 -20.28
N THR A 12 -7.12 -10.42 -19.94
CA THR A 12 -8.27 -9.50 -19.85
C THR A 12 -8.95 -9.35 -21.21
N TRP A 13 -8.15 -9.19 -22.26
CA TRP A 13 -8.68 -9.08 -23.61
C TRP A 13 -9.50 -10.31 -24.00
N MET A 14 -8.94 -11.49 -23.77
CA MET A 14 -9.59 -12.73 -24.13
C MET A 14 -10.88 -12.97 -23.35
N GLY A 15 -10.89 -12.56 -22.09
CA GLY A 15 -12.05 -12.77 -21.22
C GLY A 15 -13.16 -11.77 -21.43
N LEU A 16 -12.83 -10.52 -21.78
CA LEU A 16 -13.79 -9.43 -21.84
C LEU A 16 -14.11 -8.95 -23.26
N GLY A 17 -13.35 -9.41 -24.25
CA GLY A 17 -13.54 -9.00 -25.64
C GLY A 17 -12.87 -7.67 -25.98
N PHE A 18 -12.62 -6.85 -25.00
CA PHE A 18 -11.84 -5.62 -25.18
C PHE A 18 -11.24 -5.23 -23.84
N VAL A 19 -10.18 -4.43 -23.88
CA VAL A 19 -9.47 -3.99 -22.67
C VAL A 19 -9.77 -2.53 -22.44
N SER A 20 -10.26 -2.20 -21.23
CA SER A 20 -10.41 -0.84 -20.75
C SER A 20 -9.41 -0.60 -19.63
N PRO A 21 -9.03 0.67 -19.34
CA PRO A 21 -8.14 0.96 -18.23
C PRO A 21 -8.64 0.43 -16.89
N ASP A 22 -9.95 0.49 -16.65
CA ASP A 22 -10.54 0.02 -15.41
C ASP A 22 -10.36 -1.47 -15.25
N HIS A 23 -10.56 -2.24 -16.31
CA HIS A 23 -10.40 -3.69 -16.27
C HIS A 23 -8.94 -4.08 -16.07
N VAL A 24 -8.02 -3.32 -16.67
CA VAL A 24 -6.59 -3.58 -16.50
C VAL A 24 -6.17 -3.37 -15.04
N PHE A 25 -6.66 -2.31 -14.40
CA PHE A 25 -6.37 -2.08 -12.99
C PHE A 25 -6.93 -3.19 -12.12
N THR A 26 -8.14 -3.65 -12.40
CA THR A 26 -8.75 -4.74 -11.66
C THR A 26 -7.92 -6.02 -11.76
N VAL A 27 -7.43 -6.34 -12.96
CA VAL A 27 -6.63 -7.54 -13.19
C VAL A 27 -5.26 -7.45 -12.51
N CYS A 28 -4.66 -6.26 -12.50
CA CYS A 28 -3.35 -6.06 -11.90
C CYS A 28 -3.39 -6.03 -10.37
N ASP A 29 -4.55 -5.80 -9.78
CA ASP A 29 -4.78 -5.88 -8.33
C ASP A 29 -3.81 -5.06 -7.49
N GLN A 30 -3.43 -3.90 -7.98
CA GLN A 30 -2.56 -3.01 -7.21
C GLN A 30 -3.33 -1.77 -6.77
N PRO A 31 -3.18 -1.35 -5.50
CA PRO A 31 -3.83 -0.14 -5.02
C PRO A 31 -3.37 1.08 -5.80
N HIS A 32 -4.27 2.01 -6.02
CA HIS A 32 -3.91 3.25 -6.69
C HIS A 32 -2.98 4.07 -5.78
N PRO A 33 -1.86 4.58 -6.30
CA PRO A 33 -0.91 5.33 -5.48
C PRO A 33 -1.51 6.53 -4.74
N LEU A 34 -2.51 7.18 -5.33
CA LEU A 34 -3.13 8.34 -4.68
C LEU A 34 -3.87 7.95 -3.41
N VAL A 35 -4.54 6.78 -3.40
CA VAL A 35 -5.26 6.31 -2.21
C VAL A 35 -4.27 5.98 -1.11
N VAL A 36 -3.16 5.33 -1.47
CA VAL A 36 -2.11 4.99 -0.52
C VAL A 36 -1.44 6.25 0.01
N ARG A 37 -1.23 7.24 -0.86
CA ARG A 37 -0.67 8.52 -0.43
C ARG A 37 -1.57 9.22 0.58
N GLU A 38 -2.88 9.20 0.35
CA GLU A 38 -3.83 9.77 1.31
C GLU A 38 -3.76 9.07 2.66
N LEU A 39 -3.63 7.74 2.66
CA LEU A 39 -3.44 6.97 3.88
C LEU A 39 -2.20 7.43 4.63
N LEU A 40 -1.08 7.58 3.92
CA LEU A 40 0.17 8.03 4.51
C LEU A 40 0.09 9.47 5.02
N GLU A 41 -0.64 10.32 4.31
CA GLU A 41 -0.86 11.69 4.78
C GLU A 41 -1.64 11.73 6.09
N ARG A 42 -2.60 10.82 6.27
CA ARG A 42 -3.32 10.70 7.54
C ARG A 42 -2.39 10.21 8.65
N CYS A 43 -1.51 9.27 8.33
CA CYS A 43 -0.49 8.83 9.29
C CYS A 43 0.42 9.99 9.68
N GLN A 44 0.82 10.79 8.71
CA GLN A 44 1.70 11.94 8.94
C GLN A 44 1.02 12.99 9.82
N ALA A 45 -0.30 13.14 9.68
CA ALA A 45 -1.07 14.04 10.52
C ALA A 45 -1.34 13.47 11.92
N GLY A 46 -0.99 12.21 12.16
CA GLY A 46 -1.25 11.55 13.43
C GLY A 46 -2.67 11.07 13.59
N ASP A 47 -3.45 11.04 12.51
CA ASP A 47 -4.85 10.63 12.53
C ASP A 47 -4.95 9.14 12.24
N VAL A 48 -4.78 8.33 13.29
CA VAL A 48 -4.78 6.87 13.18
C VAL A 48 -6.12 6.37 12.66
N ASP A 49 -7.21 6.91 13.16
CA ASP A 49 -8.55 6.42 12.80
C ASP A 49 -8.83 6.61 11.32
N ALA A 50 -8.52 7.78 10.77
CA ALA A 50 -8.73 8.03 9.35
C ALA A 50 -7.81 7.15 8.49
N ALA A 51 -6.58 6.92 8.93
CA ALA A 51 -5.64 6.06 8.22
C ALA A 51 -6.13 4.62 8.22
N LEU A 52 -6.62 4.13 9.36
CA LEU A 52 -7.16 2.77 9.45
C LEU A 52 -8.41 2.59 8.61
N ASP A 53 -9.25 3.61 8.53
CA ASP A 53 -10.43 3.57 7.67
C ASP A 53 -10.05 3.40 6.20
N LYS A 54 -9.02 4.09 5.76
CA LYS A 54 -8.53 3.95 4.39
C LYS A 54 -7.93 2.57 4.15
N LEU A 55 -7.21 2.05 5.13
CA LEU A 55 -6.66 0.69 5.03
C LEU A 55 -7.78 -0.34 4.95
N GLU A 56 -8.81 -0.19 5.78
CA GLU A 56 -9.96 -1.09 5.76
C GLU A 56 -10.64 -1.06 4.41
N HIS A 57 -10.76 0.12 3.82
CA HIS A 57 -11.33 0.26 2.48
C HIS A 57 -10.51 -0.52 1.45
N LEU A 58 -9.19 -0.37 1.47
CA LEU A 58 -8.31 -1.12 0.57
C LEU A 58 -8.43 -2.62 0.79
N TRP A 59 -8.49 -3.03 2.05
CA TRP A 59 -8.64 -4.45 2.37
C TRP A 59 -9.96 -5.00 1.85
N SER A 60 -11.04 -4.23 1.97
CA SER A 60 -12.37 -4.66 1.53
C SER A 60 -12.46 -4.79 0.01
N LEU A 61 -11.59 -4.10 -0.73
CA LEU A 61 -11.54 -4.21 -2.17
C LEU A 61 -10.83 -5.48 -2.64
N GLY A 62 -10.23 -6.24 -1.73
CA GLY A 62 -9.63 -7.52 -2.04
C GLY A 62 -8.15 -7.45 -2.43
N TYR A 63 -7.48 -6.33 -2.22
CA TYR A 63 -6.06 -6.24 -2.51
C TYR A 63 -5.25 -7.15 -1.58
N ALA A 64 -4.22 -7.79 -2.13
CA ALA A 64 -3.34 -8.63 -1.35
C ALA A 64 -2.47 -7.78 -0.42
N SER A 65 -2.15 -8.33 0.76
CA SER A 65 -1.30 -7.65 1.74
C SER A 65 0.02 -7.20 1.11
N LEU A 66 0.63 -8.07 0.32
CA LEU A 66 1.92 -7.79 -0.29
C LEU A 66 1.83 -6.60 -1.26
N ASP A 67 0.74 -6.52 -2.02
CA ASP A 67 0.55 -5.43 -2.96
C ASP A 67 0.35 -4.09 -2.24
N ILE A 68 -0.37 -4.11 -1.13
CA ILE A 68 -0.55 -2.91 -0.31
C ILE A 68 0.79 -2.44 0.24
N ILE A 69 1.58 -3.37 0.79
CA ILE A 69 2.89 -3.06 1.38
C ILE A 69 3.85 -2.52 0.33
N THR A 70 3.89 -3.15 -0.83
CA THR A 70 4.78 -2.73 -1.92
C THR A 70 4.43 -1.33 -2.40
N THR A 71 3.14 -1.04 -2.50
CA THR A 71 2.68 0.29 -2.91
C THR A 71 3.01 1.34 -1.86
N LEU A 72 2.85 0.99 -0.57
CA LEU A 72 3.24 1.88 0.53
C LEU A 72 4.72 2.25 0.43
N PHE A 73 5.57 1.27 0.22
CA PHE A 73 7.00 1.50 0.09
C PHE A 73 7.32 2.44 -1.07
N ARG A 74 6.68 2.18 -2.21
CA ARG A 74 6.90 3.00 -3.41
C ARG A 74 6.48 4.44 -3.20
N VAL A 75 5.32 4.65 -2.58
CA VAL A 75 4.79 6.00 -2.34
C VAL A 75 5.64 6.75 -1.32
N VAL A 76 6.06 6.08 -0.23
CA VAL A 76 6.90 6.73 0.78
C VAL A 76 8.19 7.26 0.16
N ARG A 77 8.77 6.52 -0.77
CA ARG A 77 10.02 6.93 -1.41
C ARG A 77 9.87 8.21 -2.24
N THR A 78 8.65 8.51 -2.68
CA THR A 78 8.38 9.67 -3.54
C THR A 78 7.70 10.82 -2.82
N MET A 79 7.40 10.68 -1.52
CA MET A 79 6.71 11.73 -0.78
C MET A 79 7.69 12.82 -0.33
N ASP A 80 7.58 13.98 -0.95
CA ASP A 80 8.42 15.13 -0.63
C ASP A 80 8.04 15.80 0.69
N THR A 81 6.81 15.56 1.16
CA THR A 81 6.30 16.17 2.37
C THR A 81 6.84 15.54 3.64
N LEU A 82 7.46 14.36 3.55
CA LEU A 82 8.05 13.68 4.69
C LEU A 82 9.48 14.14 4.92
N PRO A 83 9.85 14.55 6.14
CA PRO A 83 11.25 14.79 6.47
C PRO A 83 12.06 13.51 6.28
N GLU A 84 13.33 13.65 5.94
CA GLU A 84 14.18 12.50 5.66
C GLU A 84 14.21 11.50 6.82
N ALA A 85 14.27 11.98 8.05
CA ALA A 85 14.29 11.11 9.22
C ALA A 85 13.00 10.29 9.33
N ARG A 86 11.86 10.91 9.07
CA ARG A 86 10.57 10.22 9.10
C ARG A 86 10.43 9.24 7.95
N GLN A 87 10.94 9.62 6.79
CA GLN A 87 10.93 8.75 5.63
C GLN A 87 11.69 7.45 5.91
N LEU A 88 12.85 7.56 6.55
CA LEU A 88 13.65 6.40 6.92
C LEU A 88 12.92 5.52 7.94
N GLU A 89 12.27 6.12 8.93
CA GLU A 89 11.49 5.37 9.91
C GLU A 89 10.34 4.63 9.24
N TYR A 90 9.64 5.29 8.33
CA TYR A 90 8.54 4.67 7.60
C TYR A 90 9.03 3.49 6.77
N ILE A 91 10.14 3.67 6.06
CA ILE A 91 10.71 2.62 5.25
C ILE A 91 11.11 1.42 6.12
N ARG A 92 11.67 1.67 7.28
CA ARG A 92 12.06 0.60 8.22
C ARG A 92 10.84 -0.20 8.68
N GLU A 93 9.78 0.49 9.08
CA GLU A 93 8.56 -0.17 9.55
C GLU A 93 7.88 -0.97 8.42
N ILE A 94 7.83 -0.38 7.24
CA ILE A 94 7.25 -1.06 6.08
C ILE A 94 8.08 -2.28 5.71
N GLY A 95 9.40 -2.16 5.73
CA GLY A 95 10.29 -3.28 5.43
C GLY A 95 10.16 -4.42 6.42
N TRP A 96 10.06 -4.10 7.70
CA TRP A 96 9.86 -5.11 8.73
C TRP A 96 8.54 -5.87 8.51
N THR A 97 7.46 -5.13 8.23
CA THR A 97 6.15 -5.73 7.95
C THR A 97 6.20 -6.57 6.68
N HIS A 98 6.94 -6.11 5.67
CA HIS A 98 7.12 -6.85 4.42
C HIS A 98 7.77 -8.21 4.69
N MET A 99 8.81 -8.22 5.51
CA MET A 99 9.47 -9.47 5.87
C MET A 99 8.52 -10.43 6.59
N ARG A 100 7.74 -9.90 7.54
CA ARG A 100 6.77 -10.72 8.26
C ARG A 100 5.71 -11.30 7.32
N THR A 101 5.29 -10.51 6.35
CA THR A 101 4.30 -10.96 5.36
C THR A 101 4.87 -12.08 4.49
N LEU A 102 6.14 -11.97 4.11
CA LEU A 102 6.81 -13.02 3.35
C LEU A 102 6.97 -14.31 4.15
N GLU A 103 7.05 -14.20 5.46
CA GLU A 103 7.11 -15.36 6.35
C GLU A 103 5.75 -16.03 6.56
N GLY A 104 4.70 -15.51 5.95
CA GLY A 104 3.37 -16.08 6.02
C GLY A 104 2.40 -15.36 6.93
N VAL A 105 2.81 -14.25 7.55
CA VAL A 105 1.94 -13.47 8.42
C VAL A 105 1.29 -12.34 7.60
N ALA A 106 0.28 -12.69 6.82
CA ALA A 106 -0.37 -11.76 5.90
C ALA A 106 -1.81 -11.50 6.34
N THR A 107 -1.98 -10.83 7.46
CA THR A 107 -3.30 -10.57 8.03
C THR A 107 -3.61 -9.08 8.06
N PHE A 108 -4.90 -8.75 8.12
CA PHE A 108 -5.34 -7.37 8.29
C PHE A 108 -4.78 -6.77 9.58
N LEU A 109 -4.69 -7.57 10.63
CA LEU A 109 -4.13 -7.11 11.89
C LEU A 109 -2.68 -6.65 11.74
N GLN A 110 -1.90 -7.36 10.93
CA GLN A 110 -0.52 -6.98 10.67
C GLN A 110 -0.42 -5.63 9.98
N LEU A 111 -1.26 -5.40 8.98
CA LEU A 111 -1.31 -4.12 8.28
C LEU A 111 -1.83 -3.01 9.17
N SER A 112 -2.84 -3.29 9.99
CA SER A 112 -3.37 -2.30 10.94
C SER A 112 -2.31 -1.89 11.95
N ALA A 113 -1.53 -2.84 12.43
CA ALA A 113 -0.42 -2.55 13.34
C ALA A 113 0.64 -1.67 12.66
N LEU A 114 0.93 -1.93 11.39
CA LEU A 114 1.86 -1.11 10.63
C LEU A 114 1.37 0.34 10.54
N VAL A 115 0.12 0.54 10.16
CA VAL A 115 -0.46 1.87 10.04
C VAL A 115 -0.42 2.61 11.38
N ALA A 116 -0.74 1.91 12.46
CA ALA A 116 -0.68 2.51 13.80
C ALA A 116 0.75 2.93 14.16
N ARG A 117 1.74 2.12 13.83
CA ARG A 117 3.14 2.47 14.08
C ARG A 117 3.58 3.67 13.25
N LEU A 118 3.17 3.74 11.99
CA LEU A 118 3.51 4.89 11.14
C LEU A 118 2.94 6.18 11.71
N ALA A 119 1.69 6.16 12.17
CA ALA A 119 1.08 7.33 12.78
C ALA A 119 1.77 7.71 14.08
N LYS A 120 2.23 6.73 14.84
CA LYS A 120 2.93 6.97 16.10
C LYS A 120 4.28 7.62 15.90
N CYS A 121 4.98 7.29 14.83
CA CYS A 121 6.29 7.88 14.54
C CYS A 121 6.24 9.39 14.48
N VAL A 122 5.14 9.96 14.00
CA VAL A 122 4.97 11.40 13.88
C VAL A 122 4.88 12.08 15.25
N ARG A 123 4.38 11.37 16.26
CA ARG A 123 4.15 11.92 17.58
C ARG A 123 5.36 11.83 18.50
N MET A 124 6.36 11.05 18.13
CA MET A 124 7.53 10.87 18.97
C MET A 124 8.54 11.98 18.73
N PRO A 125 9.06 12.59 19.79
CA PRO A 125 10.14 13.57 19.63
C PRO A 125 11.39 12.86 19.13
N ASP A 126 12.19 13.59 18.39
CA ASP A 126 13.45 13.06 17.86
C ASP A 126 14.50 12.87 18.95
#